data_3bb9918a0f0242d7e5e2067ca7e01e14
#
_entry.id   3bb9918a0f0242d7e5e2067ca7e01e14
#
_cell.length_a   1.000
_cell.length_b   1.000
_cell.length_c   1.000
_cell.angle_alpha   90.00
_cell.angle_beta   90.00
_cell.angle_gamma   90.00
#
_symmetry.space_group_name_H-M   'P 1'
#
loop_
_entity.id
_entity.type
_entity.pdbx_description
1 polymer ?
#
loop_
_entity_poly.entity_id
_entity_poly.type
_entity_poly.pdbx_seq_one_letter_code
_entity_poly.pdbx_strand_id
1 'polypeptide(L)'
;MPKKKRYTNRAFLEFVASLPCMLRSFDAANDCSGGVQAHHLLKPWDGSRGMSMRSNDKNAIPLCFKHHAELHDNIGSEYKFFLKYGLEEGMGQEYSRSLFEMFSDK
;
A
#
# COMPACT_ATOMS: atom_id res chain seq x y z
N MET A 1 -4.30 26.00 17.67
CA MET A 1 -3.70 25.67 16.37
C MET A 1 -4.56 24.70 15.61
N PRO A 2 -4.93 25.02 14.38
CA PRO A 2 -5.69 24.05 13.60
C PRO A 2 -4.84 22.83 13.31
N LYS A 3 -5.44 21.66 13.47
CA LYS A 3 -4.75 20.43 13.12
C LYS A 3 -4.54 20.39 11.61
N LYS A 4 -3.32 20.03 11.20
CA LYS A 4 -3.02 19.83 9.79
C LYS A 4 -3.85 18.66 9.28
N LYS A 5 -4.66 18.91 8.26
CA LYS A 5 -5.48 17.84 7.70
C LYS A 5 -4.60 16.81 7.01
N ARG A 6 -4.91 15.54 7.24
CA ARG A 6 -4.29 14.47 6.50
C ARG A 6 -4.69 14.57 5.03
N TYR A 7 -3.74 14.38 4.13
CA TYR A 7 -4.03 14.36 2.71
C TYR A 7 -4.97 13.19 2.38
N THR A 8 -6.02 13.50 1.64
CA THR A 8 -6.96 12.48 1.19
C THR A 8 -7.14 12.58 -0.32
N ASN A 9 -7.29 11.42 -0.98
CA ASN A 9 -7.50 11.37 -2.42
C ASN A 9 -8.22 10.08 -2.80
N ARG A 10 -9.54 10.14 -2.75
CA ARG A 10 -10.34 8.96 -3.03
C ARG A 10 -10.14 8.43 -4.45
N ALA A 11 -9.99 9.33 -5.42
CA ALA A 11 -9.76 8.92 -6.80
C ALA A 11 -8.48 8.11 -6.96
N PHE A 12 -7.42 8.49 -6.25
CA PHE A 12 -6.19 7.72 -6.24
C PHE A 12 -6.38 6.35 -5.62
N LEU A 13 -7.10 6.29 -4.49
CA LEU A 13 -7.37 4.99 -3.84
C LEU A 13 -8.16 4.07 -4.77
N GLU A 14 -9.13 4.60 -5.50
CA GLU A 14 -9.89 3.81 -6.47
C GLU A 14 -8.99 3.33 -7.62
N PHE A 15 -8.09 4.20 -8.08
CA PHE A 15 -7.11 3.82 -9.09
C PHE A 15 -6.24 2.66 -8.60
N VAL A 16 -5.71 2.76 -7.38
CA VAL A 16 -4.87 1.70 -6.80
C VAL A 16 -5.65 0.40 -6.69
N ALA A 17 -6.90 0.46 -6.22
CA ALA A 17 -7.73 -0.73 -6.06
C ALA A 17 -8.12 -1.37 -7.40
N SER A 18 -7.97 -0.65 -8.50
CA SER A 18 -8.26 -1.21 -9.83
C SER A 18 -7.08 -1.98 -10.41
N LEU A 19 -5.92 -1.92 -9.78
CA LEU A 19 -4.71 -2.56 -10.26
C LEU A 19 -4.61 -4.00 -9.72
N PRO A 20 -3.80 -4.86 -10.37
CA PRO A 20 -3.52 -6.17 -9.77
C PRO A 20 -2.79 -6.04 -8.44
N CYS A 21 -2.91 -7.05 -7.59
CA CYS A 21 -2.16 -7.11 -6.34
C CYS A 21 -0.66 -6.90 -6.62
N MET A 22 0.00 -6.10 -5.78
CA MET A 22 1.43 -5.81 -5.94
C MET A 22 2.27 -7.09 -6.02
N LEU A 23 1.96 -8.09 -5.20
CA LEU A 23 2.72 -9.34 -5.21
C LEU A 23 2.61 -10.04 -6.56
N ARG A 24 1.45 -9.95 -7.19
CA ARG A 24 1.27 -10.54 -8.52
C ARG A 24 2.01 -9.73 -9.58
N SER A 25 1.96 -8.41 -9.49
CA SER A 25 2.63 -7.53 -10.45
C SER A 25 4.14 -7.70 -10.43
N PHE A 26 4.71 -8.00 -9.26
CA PHE A 26 6.15 -8.24 -9.13
C PHE A 26 6.51 -9.73 -9.24
N ASP A 27 5.55 -10.55 -9.63
CA ASP A 27 5.75 -11.99 -9.79
C ASP A 27 6.24 -12.65 -8.49
N ALA A 28 5.82 -12.10 -7.36
CA ALA A 28 6.23 -12.58 -6.04
C ALA A 28 5.27 -13.62 -5.47
N ALA A 29 4.04 -13.65 -5.97
CA ALA A 29 3.03 -14.63 -5.55
C ALA A 29 2.07 -14.89 -6.69
N ASN A 30 1.54 -16.13 -6.74
CA ASN A 30 0.56 -16.52 -7.75
C ASN A 30 -0.74 -17.04 -7.14
N ASP A 31 -0.90 -16.87 -5.83
CA ASP A 31 -2.04 -17.39 -5.09
C ASP A 31 -2.98 -16.27 -4.62
N CYS A 32 -3.03 -15.16 -5.37
CA CYS A 32 -3.92 -14.05 -5.04
C CYS A 32 -5.38 -14.48 -5.06
N SER A 33 -6.14 -14.00 -4.11
CA SER A 33 -7.56 -14.33 -3.98
C SER A 33 -8.33 -13.16 -3.39
N GLY A 34 -9.55 -12.98 -3.86
CA GLY A 34 -10.39 -11.89 -3.43
C GLY A 34 -10.10 -10.58 -4.14
N GLY A 35 -10.94 -9.57 -3.90
CA GLY A 35 -10.79 -8.27 -4.52
C GLY A 35 -9.54 -7.53 -4.06
N VAL A 36 -9.04 -6.65 -4.90
CA VAL A 36 -7.88 -5.82 -4.55
C VAL A 36 -8.35 -4.63 -3.72
N GLN A 37 -7.59 -4.32 -2.70
CA GLN A 37 -7.85 -3.20 -1.79
C GLN A 37 -6.65 -2.26 -1.80
N ALA A 38 -6.91 -0.98 -1.58
CA ALA A 38 -5.84 0.00 -1.41
C ALA A 38 -5.34 -0.10 0.04
N HIS A 39 -4.13 -0.62 0.22
CA HIS A 39 -3.52 -0.75 1.53
C HIS A 39 -2.68 0.49 1.84
N HIS A 40 -2.95 1.13 2.96
CA HIS A 40 -2.15 2.27 3.42
C HIS A 40 -0.88 1.75 4.09
N LEU A 41 0.27 2.18 3.59
CA LEU A 41 1.56 1.72 4.09
C LEU A 41 1.71 2.07 5.58
N LEU A 42 2.25 1.13 6.34
CA LEU A 42 2.54 1.36 7.76
C LEU A 42 3.74 2.28 7.93
N LYS A 43 4.68 2.26 6.98
CA LYS A 43 5.80 3.21 6.93
C LYS A 43 5.61 4.07 5.67
N PRO A 44 5.15 5.31 5.81
CA PRO A 44 4.85 6.14 4.64
C PRO A 44 6.10 6.66 3.95
N TRP A 45 5.99 6.88 2.64
CA TRP A 45 7.01 7.59 1.89
C TRP A 45 6.72 9.10 1.87
N ASP A 46 5.50 9.50 2.17
CA ASP A 46 5.07 10.89 2.20
C ASP A 46 4.41 11.19 3.53
N GLY A 47 4.87 12.24 4.21
CA GLY A 47 4.34 12.62 5.49
C GLY A 47 4.72 11.65 6.60
N SER A 48 4.04 11.75 7.71
CA SER A 48 4.24 10.86 8.85
C SER A 48 2.92 10.25 9.25
N ARG A 49 3.01 9.12 9.94
CA ARG A 49 1.84 8.43 10.47
C ARG A 49 1.75 8.69 11.97
N GLY A 50 0.65 9.29 12.41
CA GLY A 50 0.40 9.47 13.83
C GLY A 50 0.10 8.14 14.49
N MET A 51 0.20 8.12 15.82
CA MET A 51 -0.13 6.95 16.63
C MET A 51 -1.59 6.55 16.36
N SER A 52 -1.83 5.29 16.10
CA SER A 52 -3.16 4.73 15.82
C SER A 52 -3.83 5.29 14.57
N MET A 53 -3.09 6.02 13.73
CA MET A 53 -3.62 6.57 12.48
C MET A 53 -2.93 5.93 11.29
N ARG A 54 -3.69 5.74 10.22
CA ARG A 54 -3.08 5.28 8.97
C ARG A 54 -2.38 6.43 8.27
N SER A 55 -1.44 6.12 7.39
CA SER A 55 -0.75 7.11 6.57
C SER A 55 -1.74 7.79 5.62
N ASN A 56 -1.32 8.94 5.04
CA ASN A 56 -2.20 9.64 4.13
C ASN A 56 -2.40 8.85 2.83
N ASP A 57 -3.35 9.29 2.01
CA ASP A 57 -3.79 8.52 0.85
C ASP A 57 -2.77 8.39 -0.28
N LYS A 58 -1.69 9.18 -0.27
CA LYS A 58 -0.61 8.99 -1.24
C LYS A 58 0.11 7.67 -1.04
N ASN A 59 0.07 7.13 0.18
CA ASN A 59 0.85 5.99 0.63
C ASN A 59 0.09 4.68 0.46
N ALA A 60 -0.49 4.44 -0.71
CA ALA A 60 -1.31 3.25 -0.93
C ALA A 60 -0.67 2.33 -1.96
N ILE A 61 -0.82 1.01 -1.73
CA ILE A 61 -0.44 -0.02 -2.69
C ILE A 61 -1.60 -1.00 -2.85
N PRO A 62 -1.71 -1.68 -4.00
CA PRO A 62 -2.77 -2.66 -4.19
C PRO A 62 -2.40 -4.01 -3.60
N LEU A 63 -3.23 -4.53 -2.72
CA LEU A 63 -3.09 -5.89 -2.18
C LEU A 63 -4.43 -6.59 -2.29
N CYS A 64 -4.42 -7.85 -2.75
CA CYS A 64 -5.64 -8.63 -2.79
C CYS A 64 -6.09 -8.95 -1.36
N PHE A 65 -7.36 -9.33 -1.22
CA PHE A 65 -7.94 -9.62 0.09
C PHE A 65 -7.10 -10.62 0.87
N LYS A 66 -6.69 -11.71 0.22
CA LYS A 66 -5.91 -12.76 0.88
C LYS A 66 -4.60 -12.25 1.45
N HIS A 67 -3.82 -11.53 0.65
CA HIS A 67 -2.52 -11.05 1.09
C HIS A 67 -2.62 -9.89 2.05
N HIS A 68 -3.65 -9.05 1.89
CA HIS A 68 -3.90 -7.95 2.83
C HIS A 68 -4.24 -8.51 4.21
N ALA A 69 -5.08 -9.54 4.26
CA ALA A 69 -5.42 -10.20 5.52
C ALA A 69 -4.20 -10.88 6.14
N GLU A 70 -3.36 -11.51 5.33
CA GLU A 70 -2.14 -12.14 5.82
C GLU A 70 -1.22 -11.11 6.48
N LEU A 71 -1.05 -9.97 5.85
CA LEU A 71 -0.23 -8.90 6.41
C LEU A 71 -0.75 -8.45 7.78
N HIS A 72 -2.05 -8.18 7.87
CA HIS A 72 -2.63 -7.62 9.10
C HIS A 72 -2.85 -8.66 10.20
N ASP A 73 -3.32 -9.84 9.84
CA ASP A 73 -3.77 -10.82 10.83
C ASP A 73 -2.68 -11.79 11.25
N ASN A 74 -1.77 -12.13 10.35
CA ASN A 74 -0.79 -13.18 10.61
C ASN A 74 0.62 -12.65 10.81
N ILE A 75 1.05 -11.68 10.02
CA ILE A 75 2.44 -11.22 10.05
C ILE A 75 2.58 -9.93 10.86
N GLY A 76 1.71 -8.95 10.62
CA GLY A 76 1.67 -7.70 11.38
C GLY A 76 2.82 -6.74 11.10
N SER A 77 3.71 -7.05 10.15
CA SER A 77 4.87 -6.22 9.83
C SER A 77 5.05 -6.19 8.31
N GLU A 78 5.07 -4.99 7.72
CA GLU A 78 5.30 -4.87 6.28
C GLU A 78 6.68 -5.38 5.88
N TYR A 79 7.69 -5.09 6.69
CA TYR A 79 9.05 -5.54 6.42
C TYR A 79 9.11 -7.07 6.32
N LYS A 80 8.55 -7.76 7.31
CA LYS A 80 8.54 -9.22 7.32
C LYS A 80 7.67 -9.79 6.20
N PHE A 81 6.56 -9.12 5.91
CA PHE A 81 5.66 -9.53 4.84
C PHE A 81 6.38 -9.49 3.48
N PHE A 82 7.02 -8.37 3.16
CA PHE A 82 7.73 -8.26 1.90
C PHE A 82 8.91 -9.21 1.81
N LEU A 83 9.65 -9.40 2.91
CA LEU A 83 10.74 -10.38 2.95
C LEU A 83 10.26 -11.79 2.64
N LYS A 84 9.10 -12.18 3.19
CA LYS A 84 8.53 -13.49 2.93
C LYS A 84 8.35 -13.74 1.43
N TYR A 85 8.02 -12.71 0.69
CA TYR A 85 7.77 -12.80 -0.75
C TYR A 85 8.97 -12.39 -1.60
N GLY A 86 10.14 -12.28 -1.00
CA GLY A 86 11.38 -11.99 -1.72
C GLY A 86 11.52 -10.55 -2.19
N LEU A 87 10.75 -9.64 -1.61
CA LEU A 87 10.82 -8.22 -1.97
C LEU A 87 11.71 -7.48 -0.98
N GLU A 88 12.45 -6.49 -1.49
CA GLU A 88 13.38 -5.73 -0.68
C GLU A 88 12.66 -4.68 0.16
N GLU A 89 13.34 -4.27 1.25
CA GLU A 89 12.88 -3.17 2.08
C GLU A 89 12.74 -1.90 1.23
N GLY A 90 11.65 -1.19 1.42
CA GLY A 90 11.40 0.05 0.70
C GLY A 90 10.68 -0.12 -0.63
N MET A 91 10.49 -1.35 -1.12
CA MET A 91 9.82 -1.55 -2.40
C MET A 91 8.36 -1.11 -2.37
N GLY A 92 7.69 -1.30 -1.23
CA GLY A 92 6.30 -0.85 -1.09
C GLY A 92 6.20 0.66 -1.22
N GLN A 93 7.10 1.38 -0.57
CA GLN A 93 7.15 2.83 -0.61
C GLN A 93 7.45 3.34 -2.03
N GLU A 94 8.42 2.73 -2.68
CA GLU A 94 8.79 3.10 -4.05
C GLU A 94 7.65 2.83 -5.03
N TYR A 95 7.01 1.69 -4.89
CA TYR A 95 5.89 1.35 -5.77
C TYR A 95 4.72 2.31 -5.58
N SER A 96 4.37 2.61 -4.33
CA SER A 96 3.30 3.57 -4.03
C SER A 96 3.60 4.94 -4.62
N ARG A 97 4.83 5.40 -4.46
CA ARG A 97 5.26 6.67 -5.02
C ARG A 97 5.14 6.69 -6.54
N SER A 98 5.59 5.62 -7.19
CA SER A 98 5.49 5.49 -8.65
C SER A 98 4.04 5.54 -9.11
N LEU A 99 3.16 4.85 -8.40
CA LEU A 99 1.73 4.85 -8.73
C LEU A 99 1.13 6.24 -8.59
N PHE A 100 1.51 6.96 -7.55
CA PHE A 100 0.99 8.29 -7.34
C PHE A 100 1.49 9.26 -8.42
N GLU A 101 2.76 9.16 -8.78
CA GLU A 101 3.31 9.98 -9.87
C GLU A 101 2.61 9.68 -11.18
N MET A 102 2.40 8.41 -11.49
CA MET A 102 1.70 7.98 -12.69
C MET A 102 0.26 8.52 -12.73
N PHE A 103 -0.43 8.43 -11.60
CA PHE A 103 -1.80 8.92 -11.48
C PHE A 103 -1.87 10.43 -11.67
N SER A 104 -0.92 11.15 -11.08
CA SER A 104 -0.88 12.61 -11.10
C SER A 104 -0.54 13.19 -12.47
N ASP A 105 0.14 12.42 -13.32
CA ASP A 105 0.55 12.87 -14.65
C ASP A 105 -0.56 12.77 -15.70
N LYS A 106 -1.74 12.31 -15.31
CA LYS A 106 -2.87 12.19 -16.24
C LYS A 106 -3.64 13.50 -16.36
#